data_f15a9dd6de33e9f2cca3a2547d67865c
#
_entry.id   f15a9dd6de33e9f2cca3a2547d67865c
#
_cell.length_a   1.000
_cell.length_b   1.000
_cell.length_c   1.000
_cell.angle_alpha   90.00
_cell.angle_beta   90.00
_cell.angle_gamma   90.00
#
_symmetry.space_group_name_H-M   'P 1'
#
loop_
_entity.id
_entity.type
_entity.pdbx_description
1 polymer ?
#
loop_
_entity_poly.entity_id
_entity_poly.type
_entity_poly.pdbx_seq_one_letter_code
_entity_poly.pdbx_strand_id
1 'polypeptide(L)'
;MSDRVLVMRDGRIAQLGTPLDLYYKPQSEFVAEFVGNSNMLPVQFEPDHESYIATIQGTLLPEMRSNLAGQGRIAIRYCDVKLAADDGRERGAGELAGIVENVLFLGTNFEVDVRCGALRIMSSVPASHAPGFENGQPVKVAFDLAEAKLFHG
;
A
#
# COMPACT_ATOMS: atom_id res chain seq x y z
N MET A 1 19.68 -8.09 20.73
CA MET A 1 18.42 -7.86 20.01
C MET A 1 17.43 -7.19 20.95
N SER A 2 16.79 -6.13 20.49
CA SER A 2 15.80 -5.45 21.32
C SER A 2 14.52 -6.28 21.42
N ASP A 3 14.03 -6.47 22.62
CA ASP A 3 12.75 -7.13 22.84
C ASP A 3 11.59 -6.19 22.53
N ARG A 4 11.83 -4.88 22.67
CA ARG A 4 10.82 -3.85 22.44
C ARG A 4 11.42 -2.66 21.71
N VAL A 5 10.60 -2.04 20.88
CA VAL A 5 10.94 -0.85 20.12
C VAL A 5 9.99 0.27 20.51
N LEU A 6 10.55 1.45 20.71
CA LEU A 6 9.81 2.65 21.01
C LEU A 6 9.84 3.57 19.80
N VAL A 7 8.69 3.92 19.26
CA VAL A 7 8.57 4.90 18.20
C VAL A 7 8.09 6.21 18.79
N MET A 8 8.83 7.28 18.55
CA MET A 8 8.52 8.60 19.07
C MET A 8 8.23 9.59 17.95
N ARG A 9 7.33 10.50 18.23
CA ARG A 9 6.99 11.61 17.35
C ARG A 9 6.76 12.85 18.18
N ASP A 10 7.44 13.95 17.83
CA ASP A 10 7.29 15.25 18.50
C ASP A 10 7.46 15.18 20.01
N GLY A 11 8.45 14.39 20.47
CA GLY A 11 8.74 14.23 21.89
C GLY A 11 7.78 13.31 22.66
N ARG A 12 6.82 12.70 21.97
CA ARG A 12 5.85 11.79 22.59
C ARG A 12 5.98 10.39 22.04
N ILE A 13 5.59 9.42 22.86
CA ILE A 13 5.56 8.02 22.45
C ILE A 13 4.40 7.81 21.47
N ALA A 14 4.72 7.45 20.22
CA ALA A 14 3.71 7.09 19.24
C ALA A 14 3.26 5.64 19.42
N GLN A 15 4.20 4.72 19.66
CA GLN A 15 3.89 3.33 19.92
C GLN A 15 5.08 2.66 20.59
N LEU A 16 4.80 1.71 21.48
CA LEU A 16 5.77 0.81 22.08
C LEU A 16 5.32 -0.62 21.84
N GLY A 17 6.21 -1.48 21.39
CA GLY A 17 5.91 -2.88 21.17
C GLY A 17 7.11 -3.65 20.64
N THR A 18 6.90 -4.92 20.32
CA THR A 18 7.92 -5.72 19.63
C THR A 18 8.06 -5.22 18.20
N PRO A 19 9.18 -5.49 17.50
CA PRO A 19 9.31 -5.14 16.10
C PRO A 19 8.16 -5.69 15.25
N LEU A 20 7.69 -6.89 15.54
CA LEU A 20 6.55 -7.46 14.81
C LEU A 20 5.25 -6.72 15.08
N ASP A 21 5.02 -6.27 16.31
CA ASP A 21 3.83 -5.49 16.64
C ASP A 21 3.79 -4.18 15.86
N LEU A 22 4.93 -3.50 15.78
CA LEU A 22 5.02 -2.24 15.05
C LEU A 22 4.79 -2.44 13.55
N TYR A 23 5.27 -3.55 13.03
CA TYR A 23 5.17 -3.86 11.60
C TYR A 23 3.76 -4.32 11.21
N TYR A 24 3.18 -5.25 11.97
CA TYR A 24 1.89 -5.86 11.62
C TYR A 24 0.68 -5.17 12.25
N LYS A 25 0.87 -4.46 13.36
CA LYS A 25 -0.22 -3.82 14.11
C LYS A 25 0.11 -2.37 14.43
N PRO A 26 0.42 -1.54 13.41
CA PRO A 26 0.69 -0.14 13.67
C PRO A 26 -0.57 0.54 14.20
N GLN A 27 -0.41 1.34 15.25
CA GLN A 27 -1.53 2.03 15.89
C GLN A 27 -1.83 3.39 15.26
N SER A 28 -0.97 3.88 14.39
CA SER A 28 -1.16 5.15 13.70
C SER A 28 -0.55 5.12 12.31
N GLU A 29 -0.97 6.07 11.48
CA GLU A 29 -0.39 6.24 10.15
C GLU A 29 1.11 6.48 10.23
N PHE A 30 1.53 7.30 11.21
CA PHE A 30 2.95 7.62 11.40
C PHE A 30 3.78 6.35 11.63
N VAL A 31 3.32 5.45 12.49
CA VAL A 31 4.04 4.20 12.77
C VAL A 31 4.04 3.29 11.55
N ALA A 32 2.90 3.17 10.85
CA ALA A 32 2.81 2.35 9.65
C ALA A 32 3.78 2.82 8.57
N GLU A 33 3.86 4.11 8.36
CA GLU A 33 4.74 4.70 7.36
C GLU A 33 6.21 4.61 7.77
N PHE A 34 6.50 4.82 9.05
CA PHE A 34 7.86 4.83 9.58
C PHE A 34 8.51 3.45 9.59
N VAL A 35 7.78 2.42 9.98
CA VAL A 35 8.34 1.08 10.26
C VAL A 35 8.19 0.12 9.07
N GLY A 36 7.10 0.20 8.35
CA GLY A 36 6.68 -0.89 7.49
C GLY A 36 7.00 -0.77 6.00
N ASN A 37 7.72 0.26 5.55
CA ASN A 37 7.83 0.51 4.11
C ASN A 37 6.44 0.42 3.46
N SER A 38 5.54 1.26 3.93
CA SER A 38 4.15 1.24 3.53
C SER A 38 3.79 2.43 2.66
N ASN A 39 2.94 2.17 1.68
CA ASN A 39 2.26 3.23 0.95
C ASN A 39 1.09 3.71 1.79
N MET A 40 0.97 5.02 1.94
CA MET A 40 -0.19 5.65 2.58
C MET A 40 -1.04 6.27 1.48
N LEU A 41 -2.11 5.60 1.11
CA LEU A 41 -2.93 5.99 -0.03
C LEU A 41 -4.27 6.55 0.42
N PRO A 42 -4.72 7.67 -0.17
CA PRO A 42 -6.03 8.20 0.15
C PRO A 42 -7.13 7.28 -0.37
N VAL A 43 -8.15 7.06 0.45
CA VAL A 43 -9.32 6.29 0.07
C VAL A 43 -10.58 7.08 0.36
N GLN A 44 -11.63 6.79 -0.39
CA GLN A 44 -12.98 7.25 -0.11
C GLN A 44 -13.86 6.06 0.22
N PHE A 45 -14.81 6.27 1.12
CA PHE A 45 -15.75 5.23 1.52
C PHE A 45 -17.08 5.50 0.83
N GLU A 46 -17.42 4.64 -0.11
CA GLU A 46 -18.65 4.73 -0.89
C GLU A 46 -19.72 3.83 -0.29
N PRO A 47 -20.99 4.26 -0.26
CA PRO A 47 -22.07 3.42 0.26
C PRO A 47 -22.18 2.10 -0.50
N ASP A 48 -22.32 1.00 0.24
CA ASP A 48 -22.54 -0.32 -0.33
C ASP A 48 -23.39 -1.14 0.65
N HIS A 49 -24.67 -1.27 0.35
CA HIS A 49 -25.67 -1.92 1.21
C HIS A 49 -25.70 -1.25 2.59
N GLU A 50 -25.42 -1.98 3.66
CA GLU A 50 -25.45 -1.45 5.03
C GLU A 50 -24.09 -0.94 5.53
N SER A 51 -23.09 -0.93 4.67
CA SER A 51 -21.74 -0.52 5.01
C SER A 51 -21.17 0.38 3.93
N TYR A 52 -19.87 0.66 4.03
CA TYR A 52 -19.13 1.43 3.05
C TYR A 52 -17.96 0.60 2.54
N ILE A 53 -17.66 0.76 1.26
CA ILE A 53 -16.52 0.10 0.64
C ILE A 53 -15.47 1.15 0.29
N ALA A 54 -14.21 0.82 0.54
CA ALA A 54 -13.11 1.73 0.22
C ALA A 54 -12.85 1.74 -1.27
N THR A 55 -12.58 2.93 -1.80
CA THR A 55 -12.17 3.11 -3.20
C THR A 55 -10.89 3.93 -3.28
N ILE A 56 -10.05 3.60 -4.25
CA ILE A 56 -8.88 4.39 -4.61
C ILE A 56 -9.07 4.87 -6.04
N GLN A 57 -9.19 6.19 -6.22
CA GLN A 57 -9.44 6.80 -7.54
C GLN A 57 -10.63 6.16 -8.27
N GLY A 58 -11.69 5.87 -7.53
CA GLY A 58 -12.88 5.25 -8.07
C GLY A 58 -12.81 3.73 -8.23
N THR A 59 -11.66 3.12 -7.98
CA THR A 59 -11.49 1.67 -8.05
C THR A 59 -11.85 1.05 -6.72
N LEU A 60 -12.81 0.12 -6.73
CA LEU A 60 -13.28 -0.53 -5.51
C LEU A 60 -12.21 -1.48 -4.95
N LEU A 61 -12.09 -1.48 -3.62
CA LEU A 61 -11.30 -2.46 -2.89
C LEU A 61 -12.27 -3.35 -2.13
N PRO A 62 -12.74 -4.47 -2.74
CA PRO A 62 -13.89 -5.22 -2.22
C PRO A 62 -13.72 -5.75 -0.81
N GLU A 63 -12.48 -5.98 -0.39
CA GLU A 63 -12.17 -6.55 0.92
C GLU A 63 -12.08 -5.48 2.02
N MET A 64 -12.08 -4.20 1.65
CA MET A 64 -11.86 -3.10 2.59
C MET A 64 -13.18 -2.38 2.86
N ARG A 65 -13.83 -2.77 3.93
CA ARG A 65 -15.14 -2.22 4.33
C ARG A 65 -15.03 -1.44 5.63
N SER A 66 -15.92 -0.49 5.80
CA SER A 66 -15.99 0.35 6.98
C SER A 66 -17.46 0.60 7.35
N ASN A 67 -17.68 0.91 8.60
CA ASN A 67 -18.98 1.40 9.08
C ASN A 67 -19.08 2.93 9.00
N LEU A 68 -17.99 3.59 8.58
CA LEU A 68 -17.91 5.04 8.54
C LEU A 68 -17.81 5.53 7.10
N ALA A 69 -18.56 6.58 6.81
CA ALA A 69 -18.47 7.27 5.52
C ALA A 69 -17.32 8.26 5.51
N GLY A 70 -17.03 8.81 4.33
CA GLY A 70 -16.10 9.93 4.18
C GLY A 70 -14.79 9.51 3.57
N GLN A 71 -13.72 10.09 4.08
CA GLN A 71 -12.38 9.90 3.57
C GLN A 71 -11.49 9.27 4.62
N GLY A 72 -10.47 8.57 4.16
CA GLY A 72 -9.47 7.98 5.04
C GLY A 72 -8.20 7.67 4.27
N ARG A 73 -7.36 6.87 4.86
CA ARG A 73 -6.14 6.39 4.24
C ARG A 73 -5.99 4.90 4.46
N ILE A 74 -5.35 4.25 3.52
CA ILE A 74 -5.00 2.84 3.66
C ILE A 74 -3.48 2.70 3.62
N ALA A 75 -2.96 1.92 4.55
CA ALA A 75 -1.55 1.56 4.58
C ALA A 75 -1.38 0.21 3.90
N ILE A 76 -0.62 0.16 2.82
CA ILE A 76 -0.32 -1.07 2.07
C ILE A 76 1.18 -1.17 1.93
N ARG A 77 1.77 -2.26 2.44
CA ARG A 77 3.21 -2.46 2.40
C ARG A 77 3.69 -2.60 0.94
N TYR A 78 4.92 -2.20 0.71
CA TYR A 78 5.51 -2.31 -0.64
C TYR A 78 5.47 -3.74 -1.17
N CYS A 79 5.69 -4.72 -0.31
CA CYS A 79 5.68 -6.14 -0.72
C CYS A 79 4.28 -6.67 -1.03
N ASP A 80 3.24 -5.94 -0.63
CA ASP A 80 1.84 -6.32 -0.88
C ASP A 80 1.27 -5.64 -2.12
N VAL A 81 2.06 -4.84 -2.80
CA VAL A 81 1.70 -4.26 -4.10
C VAL A 81 2.20 -5.20 -5.19
N LYS A 82 1.28 -5.70 -6.00
CA LYS A 82 1.58 -6.67 -7.06
C LYS A 82 1.50 -5.99 -8.41
N LEU A 83 2.54 -6.19 -9.20
CA LEU A 83 2.65 -5.59 -10.53
C LEU A 83 2.60 -6.67 -11.61
N ALA A 84 1.90 -6.37 -12.69
CA ALA A 84 1.90 -7.19 -13.89
C ALA A 84 1.96 -6.26 -15.10
N ALA A 85 2.56 -6.74 -16.18
CA ALA A 85 2.57 -5.98 -17.42
C ALA A 85 1.13 -5.74 -17.89
N ASP A 86 0.84 -4.53 -18.35
CA ASP A 86 -0.48 -4.23 -18.90
C ASP A 86 -0.53 -4.73 -20.35
N ASP A 87 -1.28 -5.77 -20.57
CA ASP A 87 -1.43 -6.42 -21.87
C ASP A 87 -2.62 -5.90 -22.69
N GLY A 88 -3.26 -4.82 -22.22
CA GLY A 88 -4.43 -4.26 -22.85
C GLY A 88 -5.73 -4.98 -22.54
N ARG A 89 -5.71 -6.03 -21.72
CA ARG A 89 -6.93 -6.70 -21.27
C ARG A 89 -7.63 -5.87 -20.21
N GLU A 90 -8.92 -6.10 -20.05
CA GLU A 90 -9.71 -5.44 -19.03
C GLU A 90 -9.12 -5.72 -17.64
N ARG A 91 -9.07 -4.68 -16.82
CA ARG A 91 -8.58 -4.82 -15.45
C ARG A 91 -9.64 -5.51 -14.59
N GLY A 92 -9.17 -6.37 -13.69
CA GLY A 92 -10.02 -6.98 -12.68
C GLY A 92 -10.42 -6.00 -11.59
N ALA A 93 -11.30 -6.44 -10.70
CA ALA A 93 -11.69 -5.65 -9.55
C ALA A 93 -10.49 -5.34 -8.67
N GLY A 94 -10.35 -4.10 -8.24
CA GLY A 94 -9.25 -3.68 -7.38
C GLY A 94 -7.94 -3.42 -8.10
N GLU A 95 -7.89 -3.51 -9.42
CA GLU A 95 -6.67 -3.23 -10.18
C GLU A 95 -6.65 -1.80 -10.68
N LEU A 96 -5.47 -1.18 -10.62
CA LEU A 96 -5.23 0.17 -11.14
C LEU A 96 -4.29 0.10 -12.33
N ALA A 97 -4.45 1.06 -13.25
CA ALA A 97 -3.48 1.26 -14.31
C ALA A 97 -2.36 2.16 -13.81
N GLY A 98 -1.14 1.80 -14.09
CA GLY A 98 0.02 2.59 -13.69
C GLY A 98 1.10 2.58 -14.76
N ILE A 99 2.07 3.47 -14.58
CA ILE A 99 3.25 3.57 -15.44
C ILE A 99 4.48 3.55 -14.54
N VAL A 100 5.42 2.69 -14.84
CA VAL A 100 6.68 2.59 -14.10
C VAL A 100 7.49 3.87 -14.33
N GLU A 101 7.84 4.56 -13.23
CA GLU A 101 8.66 5.76 -13.30
C GLU A 101 10.12 5.51 -12.96
N ASN A 102 10.38 4.56 -12.06
CA ASN A 102 11.75 4.25 -11.67
C ASN A 102 11.84 2.82 -11.14
N VAL A 103 13.01 2.21 -11.30
CA VAL A 103 13.31 0.87 -10.79
C VAL A 103 14.66 0.93 -10.10
N LEU A 104 14.72 0.53 -8.84
CA LEU A 104 15.93 0.53 -8.04
C LEU A 104 16.22 -0.89 -7.54
N PHE A 105 17.42 -1.40 -7.87
CA PHE A 105 17.84 -2.70 -7.39
C PHE A 105 18.51 -2.59 -6.02
N LEU A 106 18.05 -3.38 -5.07
CA LEU A 106 18.55 -3.37 -3.69
C LEU A 106 19.24 -4.67 -3.30
N GLY A 107 19.65 -5.47 -4.27
CA GLY A 107 20.36 -6.73 -4.02
C GLY A 107 19.47 -7.94 -4.01
N THR A 108 18.49 -7.99 -3.12
CA THR A 108 17.54 -9.11 -3.02
C THR A 108 16.20 -8.83 -3.68
N ASN A 109 15.90 -7.56 -3.89
CA ASN A 109 14.63 -7.14 -4.48
C ASN A 109 14.81 -5.85 -5.26
N PHE A 110 13.80 -5.55 -6.08
CA PHE A 110 13.67 -4.27 -6.78
C PHE A 110 12.58 -3.44 -6.09
N GLU A 111 12.84 -2.16 -5.91
CA GLU A 111 11.79 -1.20 -5.61
C GLU A 111 11.35 -0.54 -6.91
N VAL A 112 10.06 -0.65 -7.21
CA VAL A 112 9.47 -0.11 -8.42
C VAL A 112 8.54 1.03 -8.04
N ASP A 113 8.83 2.20 -8.57
CA ASP A 113 8.03 3.40 -8.38
C ASP A 113 7.04 3.50 -9.53
N VAL A 114 5.75 3.42 -9.21
CA VAL A 114 4.67 3.40 -10.20
C VAL A 114 3.79 4.60 -10.00
N ARG A 115 3.51 5.31 -11.07
CA ARG A 115 2.53 6.40 -11.04
C ARG A 115 1.18 5.89 -11.52
N CYS A 116 0.17 6.01 -10.65
CA CYS A 116 -1.22 5.67 -10.94
C CYS A 116 -2.04 6.96 -10.87
N GLY A 117 -2.26 7.60 -12.01
CA GLY A 117 -2.92 8.91 -12.03
C GLY A 117 -2.12 9.95 -11.24
N ALA A 118 -2.71 10.49 -10.18
CA ALA A 118 -2.06 11.45 -9.30
C ALA A 118 -1.26 10.80 -8.16
N LEU A 119 -1.33 9.47 -8.02
CA LEU A 119 -0.70 8.76 -6.91
C LEU A 119 0.63 8.13 -7.34
N ARG A 120 1.55 8.11 -6.39
CA ARG A 120 2.79 7.32 -6.51
C ARG A 120 2.68 6.13 -5.58
N ILE A 121 2.92 4.95 -6.12
CA ILE A 121 2.81 3.70 -5.39
C ILE A 121 4.12 2.95 -5.54
N MET A 122 4.68 2.53 -4.40
CA MET A 122 5.92 1.77 -4.37
C MET A 122 5.61 0.29 -4.24
N SER A 123 6.29 -0.52 -5.05
CA SER A 123 6.21 -1.97 -4.98
C SER A 123 7.60 -2.55 -4.76
N SER A 124 7.70 -3.53 -3.86
CA SER A 124 8.93 -4.29 -3.67
C SER A 124 8.75 -5.66 -4.34
N VAL A 125 9.55 -5.91 -5.37
CA VAL A 125 9.46 -7.13 -6.18
C VAL A 125 10.72 -7.96 -5.94
N PRO A 126 10.58 -9.23 -5.53
CA PRO A 126 11.77 -10.08 -5.34
C PRO A 126 12.58 -10.21 -6.62
N ALA A 127 13.90 -10.17 -6.49
CA ALA A 127 14.80 -10.27 -7.64
C ALA A 127 14.64 -11.60 -8.39
N SER A 128 14.23 -12.65 -7.69
CA SER A 128 13.97 -13.96 -8.30
C SER A 128 12.77 -13.97 -9.25
N HIS A 129 11.88 -12.98 -9.11
CA HIS A 129 10.69 -12.83 -9.97
C HIS A 129 10.87 -11.72 -11.00
N ALA A 130 11.99 -11.03 -10.96
CA ALA A 130 12.21 -10.02 -11.94
C ALA A 130 12.58 -10.72 -13.23
N PRO A 131 12.02 -10.33 -14.27
CA PRO A 131 12.71 -9.37 -15.04
C PRO A 131 11.90 -8.19 -15.34
N GLY A 132 12.55 -7.18 -15.29
CA GLY A 132 12.32 -6.34 -16.33
C GLY A 132 11.09 -5.51 -16.27
N PHE A 133 10.83 -4.82 -15.14
CA PHE A 133 10.06 -3.59 -15.25
C PHE A 133 11.02 -2.51 -15.75
N GLU A 134 10.59 -1.78 -16.76
CA GLU A 134 11.35 -0.69 -17.35
C GLU A 134 10.64 0.62 -17.17
N ASN A 135 11.39 1.72 -17.08
CA ASN A 135 10.81 3.05 -17.01
C ASN A 135 9.89 3.31 -18.21
N GLY A 136 8.71 3.83 -17.94
CA GLY A 136 7.70 4.10 -18.96
C GLY A 136 6.81 2.93 -19.30
N GLN A 137 7.02 1.77 -18.70
CA GLN A 137 6.23 0.59 -18.98
C GLN A 137 4.83 0.70 -18.34
N PRO A 138 3.75 0.45 -19.11
CA PRO A 138 2.42 0.34 -18.54
C PRO A 138 2.30 -0.95 -17.72
N VAL A 139 1.73 -0.84 -16.53
CA VAL A 139 1.53 -1.98 -15.62
C VAL A 139 0.14 -1.94 -15.02
N LYS A 140 -0.32 -3.10 -14.57
CA LYS A 140 -1.48 -3.25 -13.70
C LYS A 140 -1.01 -3.36 -12.28
N VAL A 141 -1.64 -2.60 -11.39
CA VAL A 141 -1.30 -2.57 -9.98
C VAL A 141 -2.44 -3.21 -9.20
N ALA A 142 -2.15 -4.27 -8.48
CA ALA A 142 -3.08 -4.94 -7.58
C ALA A 142 -2.52 -4.96 -6.18
N PHE A 143 -3.37 -5.19 -5.19
CA PHE A 143 -2.98 -5.17 -3.79
C PHE A 143 -3.36 -6.47 -3.11
N ASP A 144 -2.44 -7.00 -2.31
CA ASP A 144 -2.78 -8.00 -1.30
C ASP A 144 -3.21 -7.23 -0.06
N LEU A 145 -4.49 -7.29 0.27
CA LEU A 145 -5.09 -6.48 1.32
C LEU A 145 -5.19 -7.20 2.67
N ALA A 146 -4.64 -8.40 2.79
CA ALA A 146 -4.75 -9.20 4.02
C ALA A 146 -4.17 -8.47 5.24
N GLU A 147 -3.07 -7.72 5.04
CA GLU A 147 -2.39 -6.99 6.10
C GLU A 147 -2.56 -5.48 6.00
N ALA A 148 -3.41 -5.00 5.09
CA ALA A 148 -3.65 -3.58 4.93
C ALA A 148 -4.42 -3.02 6.12
N LYS A 149 -4.14 -1.75 6.46
CA LYS A 149 -4.79 -1.05 7.58
C LYS A 149 -5.49 0.19 7.09
N LEU A 150 -6.72 0.40 7.56
CA LEU A 150 -7.49 1.61 7.27
C LEU A 150 -7.35 2.59 8.42
N PHE A 151 -7.15 3.85 8.07
CA PHE A 151 -7.17 4.97 9.01
C PHE A 151 -8.23 5.97 8.55
N HIS A 152 -9.11 6.34 9.45
CA HIS A 152 -10.14 7.34 9.20
C HIS A 152 -9.63 8.70 9.66
N GLY A 153 -9.85 9.70 8.82
CA GLY A 153 -9.32 10.99 9.19
C GLY A 153 -10.17 12.12 8.74
#